data_2b2bad61f83ec4183c759799b99fd73b
#
_entry.id   2b2bad61f83ec4183c759799b99fd73b
#
_cell.length_a   1.000
_cell.length_b   1.000
_cell.length_c   1.000
_cell.angle_alpha   90.00
_cell.angle_beta   90.00
_cell.angle_gamma   90.00
#
_symmetry.space_group_name_H-M   'P 1'
#
loop_
_entity.id
_entity.type
_entity.pdbx_description
1 polymer ?
#
loop_
_entity_poly.entity_id
_entity_poly.type
_entity_poly.pdbx_seq_one_letter_code
_entity_poly.pdbx_strand_id
1 'polypeptide(L)'
;MLQPQIQLRAIGKCLAGTPTAYKCAWGFNKNQVMGLSSVSLAYDDYNSKTTSSASPILLSHGMLGSRSNWTSIAKQIHKTTGRRVVAVDARNHGDSPHTNEMCYTSMAKDLEKLVIELQLGHVSLVGHR
;
A
#
# COMPACT_ATOMS: atom_id res chain seq x y z
N MET A 1 -26.10 0.23 -6.44
CA MET A 1 -24.69 -0.16 -6.74
C MET A 1 -23.95 -0.19 -5.42
N LEU A 2 -23.65 -1.39 -4.89
CA LEU A 2 -22.93 -1.58 -3.63
C LEU A 2 -21.42 -1.38 -3.90
N GLN A 3 -20.81 -0.42 -3.23
CA GLN A 3 -19.35 -0.27 -3.26
C GLN A 3 -18.69 -1.46 -2.56
N PRO A 4 -17.65 -2.09 -3.16
CA PRO A 4 -16.92 -3.15 -2.49
C PRO A 4 -16.17 -2.57 -1.29
N GLN A 5 -16.45 -3.15 -0.11
CA GLN A 5 -15.72 -2.86 1.13
C GLN A 5 -14.31 -3.46 1.00
N ILE A 6 -13.29 -2.62 0.94
CA ILE A 6 -11.89 -3.06 0.92
C ILE A 6 -11.48 -3.37 2.36
N GLN A 7 -11.26 -4.65 2.67
CA GLN A 7 -10.68 -5.06 3.94
C GLN A 7 -9.17 -5.26 3.79
N LEU A 8 -8.39 -4.34 4.35
CA LEU A 8 -6.94 -4.49 4.50
C LEU A 8 -6.66 -5.46 5.67
N ARG A 9 -6.18 -6.67 5.38
CA ARG A 9 -5.65 -7.58 6.41
C ARG A 9 -4.15 -7.38 6.52
N ALA A 10 -3.71 -6.74 7.59
CA ALA A 10 -2.31 -6.73 7.97
C ALA A 10 -1.95 -8.10 8.58
N ILE A 11 -1.00 -8.82 7.97
CA ILE A 11 -0.42 -10.04 8.55
C ILE A 11 0.76 -9.59 9.41
N GLY A 12 0.47 -9.17 10.63
CA GLY A 12 1.42 -9.00 11.70
C GLY A 12 0.97 -9.85 12.89
N LYS A 13 1.82 -10.77 13.39
CA LYS A 13 1.55 -11.46 14.66
C LYS A 13 1.47 -10.44 15.78
N CYS A 14 0.26 -10.02 16.15
CA CYS A 14 0.00 -9.46 17.47
C CYS A 14 -0.19 -10.62 18.44
N LEU A 15 0.66 -10.68 19.45
CA LEU A 15 0.45 -11.50 20.64
C LEU A 15 -0.89 -11.13 21.28
N ALA A 16 -1.65 -12.17 21.65
CA ALA A 16 -2.99 -12.06 22.17
C ALA A 16 -3.07 -11.15 23.40
N GLY A 17 -3.93 -10.15 23.36
CA GLY A 17 -4.27 -9.28 24.48
C GLY A 17 -5.23 -8.19 24.02
N THR A 18 -6.53 -8.36 24.27
CA THR A 18 -7.65 -7.42 24.28
C THR A 18 -7.77 -6.38 23.13
N PRO A 19 -8.96 -6.17 22.58
CA PRO A 19 -9.20 -5.19 21.52
C PRO A 19 -9.21 -3.77 22.13
N THR A 20 -8.05 -3.23 22.40
CA THR A 20 -7.91 -1.82 22.73
C THR A 20 -7.76 -1.06 21.42
N ALA A 21 -8.78 -0.30 21.08
CA ALA A 21 -8.71 0.66 20.00
C ALA A 21 -7.41 1.45 20.12
N TYR A 22 -6.53 1.37 19.13
CA TYR A 22 -5.35 2.22 19.04
C TYR A 22 -5.82 3.68 18.97
N LYS A 23 -5.92 4.33 20.12
CA LYS A 23 -5.90 5.78 20.18
C LYS A 23 -4.48 6.18 19.78
N CYS A 24 -4.30 6.53 18.50
CA CYS A 24 -3.14 7.31 18.13
C CYS A 24 -3.12 8.52 19.06
N ALA A 25 -2.04 8.67 19.84
CA ALA A 25 -1.86 9.75 20.82
C ALA A 25 -1.76 11.16 20.20
N TRP A 26 -2.03 11.28 18.94
CA TRP A 26 -2.19 12.52 18.18
C TRP A 26 -3.68 12.64 17.87
N GLY A 27 -4.33 13.60 18.52
CA GLY A 27 -5.78 13.82 18.46
C GLY A 27 -6.31 13.99 17.03
N PHE A 28 -6.56 12.88 16.33
CA PHE A 28 -7.20 12.88 15.03
C PHE A 28 -8.70 13.14 15.19
N ASN A 29 -9.09 14.37 14.88
CA ASN A 29 -10.50 14.72 14.71
C ASN A 29 -10.99 14.13 13.38
N LYS A 30 -12.05 13.32 13.40
CA LYS A 30 -12.69 12.74 12.20
C LYS A 30 -13.01 13.78 11.10
N ASN A 31 -13.20 15.05 11.48
CA ASN A 31 -13.50 16.14 10.57
C ASN A 31 -12.27 16.64 9.77
N GLN A 32 -11.03 16.27 10.16
CA GLN A 32 -9.82 16.62 9.40
C GLN A 32 -9.54 15.65 8.22
N VAL A 33 -10.23 14.53 8.13
CA VAL A 33 -10.01 13.54 7.07
C VAL A 33 -10.63 13.98 5.73
N MET A 34 -11.54 14.93 5.72
CA MET A 34 -12.30 15.34 4.52
C MET A 34 -11.52 16.24 3.54
N GLY A 35 -10.31 16.71 3.88
CA GLY A 35 -9.50 17.59 3.02
C GLY A 35 -8.20 16.98 2.46
N LEU A 36 -7.88 15.73 2.79
CA LEU A 36 -6.63 15.10 2.38
C LEU A 36 -6.70 14.66 0.92
N SER A 37 -5.94 15.32 0.04
CA SER A 37 -5.84 14.93 -1.36
C SER A 37 -4.97 13.68 -1.52
N SER A 38 -5.45 12.69 -2.30
CA SER A 38 -4.63 11.57 -2.75
C SER A 38 -3.87 11.94 -4.01
N VAL A 39 -2.63 11.44 -4.15
CA VAL A 39 -1.81 11.57 -5.34
C VAL A 39 -1.74 10.26 -6.12
N SER A 40 -1.40 10.32 -7.41
CA SER A 40 -1.13 9.12 -8.20
C SER A 40 0.32 8.73 -7.99
N LEU A 41 0.54 7.55 -7.42
CA LEU A 41 1.87 7.04 -7.11
C LEU A 41 2.56 6.47 -8.35
N ALA A 42 3.88 6.65 -8.45
CA ALA A 42 4.71 5.92 -9.39
C ALA A 42 4.89 4.47 -8.91
N TYR A 43 4.86 3.51 -9.84
CA TYR A 43 4.95 2.09 -9.50
C TYR A 43 5.59 1.27 -10.62
N ASP A 44 6.12 0.11 -10.25
CA ASP A 44 6.50 -0.97 -11.16
C ASP A 44 5.52 -2.14 -11.00
N ASP A 45 4.98 -2.65 -12.10
CA ASP A 45 3.97 -3.71 -12.13
C ASP A 45 4.52 -4.99 -12.76
N TYR A 46 4.69 -6.00 -11.96
CA TYR A 46 5.18 -7.33 -12.35
C TYR A 46 3.98 -8.26 -12.55
N ASN A 47 3.37 -8.23 -13.74
CA ASN A 47 2.18 -9.03 -14.07
C ASN A 47 2.30 -9.86 -15.35
N SER A 48 3.43 -9.79 -16.07
CA SER A 48 3.59 -10.34 -17.42
C SER A 48 3.28 -11.84 -17.57
N LYS A 49 3.32 -12.60 -16.49
CA LYS A 49 3.04 -14.04 -16.45
C LYS A 49 2.27 -14.40 -15.17
N THR A 50 1.29 -13.58 -14.80
CA THR A 50 0.47 -13.89 -13.64
C THR A 50 -0.36 -15.15 -13.91
N THR A 51 -0.08 -16.22 -13.17
CA THR A 51 -0.75 -17.52 -13.29
C THR A 51 -1.55 -17.87 -12.04
N SER A 52 -1.32 -17.14 -10.95
CA SER A 52 -1.96 -17.37 -9.67
C SER A 52 -3.25 -16.56 -9.53
N SER A 53 -4.31 -17.21 -9.06
CA SER A 53 -5.55 -16.54 -8.63
C SER A 53 -5.46 -15.91 -7.23
N ALA A 54 -4.31 -16.05 -6.55
CA ALA A 54 -4.09 -15.46 -5.24
C ALA A 54 -3.99 -13.93 -5.32
N SER A 55 -4.36 -13.25 -4.23
CA SER A 55 -4.35 -11.79 -4.15
C SER A 55 -3.00 -11.20 -4.57
N PRO A 56 -2.97 -10.10 -5.33
CA PRO A 56 -1.76 -9.38 -5.66
C PRO A 56 -0.97 -8.95 -4.42
N ILE A 57 0.35 -8.75 -4.59
CA ILE A 57 1.22 -8.25 -3.53
C ILE A 57 1.58 -6.80 -3.83
N LEU A 58 1.37 -5.92 -2.86
CA LEU A 58 1.75 -4.51 -2.93
C LEU A 58 2.95 -4.27 -2.01
N LEU A 59 4.06 -3.79 -2.56
CA LEU A 59 5.32 -3.55 -1.86
C LEU A 59 5.53 -2.05 -1.64
N SER A 60 5.66 -1.63 -0.38
CA SER A 60 5.94 -0.26 0.01
C SER A 60 7.31 -0.18 0.69
N HIS A 61 8.16 0.76 0.23
CA HIS A 61 9.49 0.98 0.80
C HIS A 61 9.44 1.76 2.13
N GLY A 62 10.57 1.79 2.84
CA GLY A 62 10.75 2.58 4.05
C GLY A 62 11.13 4.04 3.76
N MET A 63 11.30 4.83 4.82
CA MET A 63 11.42 6.29 4.80
C MET A 63 12.50 6.87 3.87
N LEU A 64 13.60 6.18 3.65
CA LEU A 64 14.69 6.62 2.77
C LEU A 64 14.81 5.75 1.51
N GLY A 65 13.77 5.04 1.16
CA GLY A 65 13.77 4.11 0.04
C GLY A 65 13.04 4.63 -1.20
N SER A 66 12.96 3.74 -2.17
CA SER A 66 12.14 3.87 -3.37
C SER A 66 11.71 2.49 -3.84
N ARG A 67 10.81 2.41 -4.83
CA ARG A 67 10.37 1.15 -5.42
C ARG A 67 11.53 0.32 -5.98
N SER A 68 12.65 0.97 -6.36
CA SER A 68 13.84 0.30 -6.88
C SER A 68 14.47 -0.67 -5.86
N ASN A 69 14.31 -0.43 -4.56
CA ASN A 69 14.78 -1.32 -3.50
C ASN A 69 14.10 -2.70 -3.56
N TRP A 70 12.92 -2.76 -4.16
CA TRP A 70 12.13 -3.98 -4.28
C TRP A 70 12.35 -4.75 -5.59
N THR A 71 13.04 -4.17 -6.58
CA THR A 71 13.11 -4.71 -7.95
C THR A 71 13.50 -6.19 -8.00
N SER A 72 14.56 -6.59 -7.31
CA SER A 72 15.03 -7.98 -7.31
C SER A 72 14.06 -8.91 -6.57
N ILE A 73 13.57 -8.47 -5.41
CA ILE A 73 12.64 -9.23 -4.58
C ILE A 73 11.29 -9.38 -5.28
N ALA A 74 10.76 -8.30 -5.88
CA ALA A 74 9.50 -8.32 -6.62
C ALA A 74 9.55 -9.31 -7.79
N LYS A 75 10.63 -9.30 -8.58
CA LYS A 75 10.84 -10.26 -9.67
C LYS A 75 10.90 -11.70 -9.15
N GLN A 76 11.61 -11.93 -8.05
CA GLN A 76 11.73 -13.26 -7.44
C GLN A 76 10.38 -13.76 -6.93
N ILE A 77 9.63 -12.92 -6.20
CA ILE A 77 8.29 -13.28 -5.69
C ILE A 77 7.37 -13.59 -6.86
N HIS A 78 7.31 -12.72 -7.88
CA HIS A 78 6.48 -12.94 -9.07
C HIS A 78 6.83 -14.26 -9.76
N LYS A 79 8.13 -14.52 -10.02
CA LYS A 79 8.62 -15.73 -10.65
C LYS A 79 8.26 -17.01 -9.86
N THR A 80 8.37 -16.95 -8.52
CA THR A 80 8.18 -18.12 -7.67
C THR A 80 6.72 -18.42 -7.39
N THR A 81 5.90 -17.37 -7.24
CA THR A 81 4.50 -17.52 -6.80
C THR A 81 3.47 -17.39 -7.93
N GLY A 82 3.87 -16.87 -9.09
CA GLY A 82 2.96 -16.52 -10.18
C GLY A 82 1.98 -15.38 -9.84
N ARG A 83 2.15 -14.74 -8.69
CA ARG A 83 1.28 -13.62 -8.25
C ARG A 83 1.69 -12.32 -8.92
N ARG A 84 0.71 -11.46 -9.20
CA ARG A 84 0.99 -10.07 -9.57
C ARG A 84 1.65 -9.36 -8.39
N VAL A 85 2.73 -8.61 -8.65
CA VAL A 85 3.46 -7.85 -7.63
C VAL A 85 3.56 -6.41 -8.11
N VAL A 86 3.22 -5.45 -7.25
CA VAL A 86 3.31 -4.02 -7.54
C VAL A 86 4.21 -3.38 -6.49
N ALA A 87 5.29 -2.74 -6.91
CA ALA A 87 6.18 -1.97 -6.05
C ALA A 87 5.94 -0.48 -6.28
N VAL A 88 5.76 0.30 -5.21
CA VAL A 88 5.38 1.72 -5.29
C VAL A 88 6.43 2.64 -4.70
N ASP A 89 6.52 3.84 -5.26
CA ASP A 89 7.12 4.98 -4.57
C ASP A 89 6.06 5.67 -3.72
N ALA A 90 6.31 5.84 -2.43
CA ALA A 90 5.43 6.64 -1.59
C ALA A 90 5.45 8.12 -2.05
N ARG A 91 4.41 8.92 -1.72
CA ARG A 91 4.45 10.37 -1.95
C ARG A 91 5.74 10.96 -1.40
N ASN A 92 6.27 11.98 -2.04
CA ASN A 92 7.55 12.63 -1.71
C ASN A 92 8.80 11.75 -1.89
N HIS A 93 8.68 10.59 -2.55
CA HIS A 93 9.81 9.68 -2.82
C HIS A 93 9.85 9.27 -4.29
N GLY A 94 11.04 8.96 -4.77
CA GLY A 94 11.28 8.47 -6.13
C GLY A 94 10.64 9.34 -7.19
N ASP A 95 9.85 8.72 -8.07
CA ASP A 95 9.15 9.41 -9.16
C ASP A 95 7.70 9.79 -8.78
N SER A 96 7.28 9.55 -7.53
CA SER A 96 5.96 9.96 -7.06
C SER A 96 5.88 11.47 -6.80
N PRO A 97 4.69 12.08 -6.91
CA PRO A 97 4.53 13.52 -6.72
C PRO A 97 5.00 14.00 -5.34
N HIS A 98 5.64 15.18 -5.35
CA HIS A 98 6.02 15.89 -4.13
C HIS A 98 4.90 16.82 -3.69
N THR A 99 4.56 16.76 -2.41
CA THR A 99 3.52 17.55 -1.77
C THR A 99 4.01 18.08 -0.43
N ASN A 100 3.42 19.19 0.04
CA ASN A 100 3.72 19.72 1.37
C ASN A 100 3.14 18.85 2.50
N GLU A 101 2.25 17.92 2.15
CA GLU A 101 1.57 17.06 3.11
C GLU A 101 2.16 15.65 3.06
N MET A 102 2.64 15.18 4.21
CA MET A 102 3.13 13.82 4.38
C MET A 102 2.69 13.27 5.73
N CYS A 103 1.54 12.61 5.76
CA CYS A 103 1.09 11.88 6.93
C CYS A 103 0.63 10.46 6.55
N TYR A 104 0.58 9.57 7.54
CA TYR A 104 0.20 8.17 7.27
C TYR A 104 -1.20 8.04 6.68
N THR A 105 -2.12 8.93 7.03
CA THR A 105 -3.49 8.92 6.49
C THR A 105 -3.52 9.25 5.00
N SER A 106 -2.78 10.27 4.56
CA SER A 106 -2.68 10.61 3.15
C SER A 106 -1.93 9.54 2.36
N MET A 107 -0.85 8.95 2.93
CA MET A 107 -0.14 7.83 2.31
C MET A 107 -1.04 6.59 2.14
N ALA A 108 -1.89 6.30 3.13
CA ALA A 108 -2.86 5.19 3.02
C ALA A 108 -3.90 5.45 1.92
N LYS A 109 -4.38 6.69 1.77
CA LYS A 109 -5.30 7.07 0.68
C LYS A 109 -4.66 6.97 -0.71
N ASP A 110 -3.36 7.25 -0.82
CA ASP A 110 -2.64 7.07 -2.08
C ASP A 110 -2.60 5.60 -2.48
N LEU A 111 -2.29 4.71 -1.53
CA LEU A 111 -2.28 3.27 -1.78
C LEU A 111 -3.69 2.75 -2.11
N GLU A 112 -4.72 3.23 -1.41
CA GLU A 112 -6.11 2.88 -1.71
C GLU A 112 -6.50 3.30 -3.12
N LYS A 113 -6.15 4.53 -3.52
CA LYS A 113 -6.36 5.03 -4.88
C LYS A 113 -5.68 4.14 -5.92
N LEU A 114 -4.42 3.77 -5.71
CA LEU A 114 -3.67 2.90 -6.60
C LEU A 114 -4.31 1.51 -6.72
N VAL A 115 -4.76 0.92 -5.62
CA VAL A 115 -5.45 -0.38 -5.61
C VAL A 115 -6.72 -0.32 -6.46
N ILE A 116 -7.47 0.78 -6.39
CA ILE A 116 -8.68 1.02 -7.19
C ILE A 116 -8.33 1.22 -8.67
N GLU A 117 -7.35 2.10 -8.98
CA GLU A 117 -6.92 2.40 -10.36
C GLU A 117 -6.41 1.16 -11.09
N LEU A 118 -5.65 0.30 -10.41
CA LEU A 118 -5.13 -0.94 -10.98
C LEU A 118 -6.08 -2.13 -10.88
N GLN A 119 -7.28 -1.92 -10.33
CA GLN A 119 -8.32 -2.95 -10.13
C GLN A 119 -7.79 -4.21 -9.42
N LEU A 120 -6.94 -4.02 -8.40
CA LEU A 120 -6.27 -5.12 -7.71
C LEU A 120 -7.20 -5.91 -6.79
N GLY A 121 -8.32 -5.34 -6.39
CA GLY A 121 -9.24 -5.95 -5.43
C GLY A 121 -8.59 -6.08 -4.04
N HIS A 122 -8.54 -7.30 -3.49
CA HIS A 122 -7.84 -7.56 -2.24
C HIS A 122 -6.35 -7.73 -2.49
N VAL A 123 -5.51 -7.04 -1.72
CA VAL A 123 -4.05 -7.11 -1.84
C VAL A 123 -3.40 -7.59 -0.54
N SER A 124 -2.24 -8.24 -0.67
CA SER A 124 -1.32 -8.47 0.45
C SER A 124 -0.33 -7.31 0.48
N LEU A 125 -0.42 -6.44 1.50
CA LEU A 125 0.51 -5.32 1.64
C LEU A 125 1.76 -5.74 2.42
N VAL A 126 2.93 -5.47 1.86
CA VAL A 126 4.24 -5.66 2.50
C VAL A 126 4.93 -4.30 2.58
N GLY A 127 5.22 -3.85 3.78
CA GLY A 127 5.94 -2.61 4.04
C GLY A 127 7.30 -2.86 4.68
N HIS A 128 8.29 -2.05 4.30
CA HIS A 128 9.58 -1.99 4.97
C HIS A 128 9.65 -0.72 5.82
N ARG A 129 10.25 -0.85 7.01
CA ARG A 129 10.47 0.27 7.95
C ARG A 129 11.93 0.72 7.92
#